data_6158b0c181aad75931da0067ca11b805
#
_entry.id   6158b0c181aad75931da0067ca11b805
#
_cell.length_a   1.000
_cell.length_b   1.000
_cell.length_c   1.000
_cell.angle_alpha   90.00
_cell.angle_beta   90.00
_cell.angle_gamma   90.00
#
_symmetry.space_group_name_H-M   'P 1'
#
loop_
_entity.id
_entity.type
_entity.pdbx_description
1 polymer ?
#
loop_
_entity_poly.entity_id
_entity_poly.type
_entity_poly.pdbx_seq_one_letter_code
_entity_poly.pdbx_strand_id
1 'polypeptide(L)'
;WLLNRGQDIPSWFSLDSERIASISVVRPEYETRLSAAAVLAPQFRGGEGASAEALSSFSSSFAGGTDGMSLQAMVDISQLARTQGMGIHDVDDAVRCFKVGATENPWRKEYLKEKIRKARDQMDARVKGQHQASVKTIDILMRSVMGLTGAHAKSGGSRPRGVLFFAGPTGVGKTELAKTLTEILFGDERAYIRFDMSEFAEEHASARLLGAPPGYVGYEAGGELTNSVKQRPFSVILFDEIEKAHPRLLDKFLQILEDGRLTDGRGDTVYFSESVIVFTSNLGIFVEDENGERIQNVRPEDPYEEVEAKVR
;
A
#
# COMPACT_ATOMS: atom_id res chain seq x y z
N TRP A 1 -25.28 -8.82 22.90
CA TRP A 1 -25.05 -8.17 21.59
C TRP A 1 -23.55 -8.12 21.35
N LEU A 2 -23.10 -8.68 20.24
CA LEU A 2 -21.74 -8.53 19.75
C LEU A 2 -21.78 -7.43 18.68
N LEU A 3 -21.09 -6.33 18.92
CA LEU A 3 -21.06 -5.18 18.03
C LEU A 3 -19.65 -5.03 17.48
N ASN A 4 -19.54 -4.76 16.20
CA ASN A 4 -18.26 -4.60 15.53
C ASN A 4 -17.62 -3.25 15.86
N ARG A 5 -18.44 -2.24 16.19
CA ARG A 5 -18.01 -0.89 16.57
C ARG A 5 -18.90 -0.35 17.71
N GLY A 6 -18.29 0.28 18.70
CA GLY A 6 -19.04 0.95 19.76
C GLY A 6 -19.94 2.09 19.26
N GLN A 7 -19.66 2.60 18.05
CA GLN A 7 -20.43 3.65 17.37
C GLN A 7 -21.76 3.17 16.78
N ASP A 8 -21.96 1.85 16.65
CA ASP A 8 -23.19 1.26 16.12
C ASP A 8 -24.33 1.28 17.16
N ILE A 9 -24.03 1.70 18.40
CA ILE A 9 -25.02 1.88 19.46
C ILE A 9 -25.28 3.38 19.62
N PRO A 10 -26.55 3.81 19.58
CA PRO A 10 -26.88 5.19 19.92
C PRO A 10 -26.36 5.54 21.32
N SER A 11 -25.74 6.72 21.46
CA SER A 11 -25.13 7.15 22.73
C SER A 11 -26.12 7.17 23.91
N TRP A 12 -27.39 7.47 23.65
CA TRP A 12 -28.44 7.45 24.67
C TRP A 12 -28.71 6.04 25.28
N PHE A 13 -28.32 4.98 24.55
CA PHE A 13 -28.51 3.62 25.02
C PHE A 13 -27.41 3.16 25.98
N SER A 14 -26.18 3.66 25.81
CA SER A 14 -25.00 3.20 26.55
C SER A 14 -24.48 4.16 27.61
N LEU A 15 -24.68 5.48 27.45
CA LEU A 15 -24.04 6.50 28.31
C LEU A 15 -24.73 6.71 29.67
N ASP A 16 -26.04 6.48 29.78
CA ASP A 16 -26.80 6.79 30.99
C ASP A 16 -27.42 5.59 31.70
N SER A 17 -26.98 4.37 31.35
CA SER A 17 -27.56 3.15 31.92
C SER A 17 -26.57 2.42 32.85
N GLU A 18 -26.83 2.45 34.13
CA GLU A 18 -26.11 1.65 35.13
C GLU A 18 -26.24 0.12 34.92
N ARG A 19 -27.12 -0.29 34.00
CA ARG A 19 -27.38 -1.71 33.67
C ARG A 19 -26.59 -2.22 32.47
N ILE A 20 -25.88 -1.34 31.78
CA ILE A 20 -25.12 -1.67 30.58
C ILE A 20 -23.64 -1.46 30.84
N ALA A 21 -22.89 -2.54 30.80
CA ALA A 21 -21.43 -2.51 30.83
C ALA A 21 -20.86 -2.74 29.40
N SER A 22 -20.03 -1.83 28.93
CA SER A 22 -19.32 -1.97 27.67
C SER A 22 -17.98 -2.67 27.91
N ILE A 23 -17.80 -3.86 27.37
CA ILE A 23 -16.56 -4.62 27.48
C ILE A 23 -15.83 -4.55 26.13
N SER A 24 -14.68 -3.91 26.11
CA SER A 24 -13.83 -3.84 24.92
C SER A 24 -13.01 -5.12 24.76
N VAL A 25 -13.26 -5.86 23.67
CA VAL A 25 -12.45 -7.03 23.31
C VAL A 25 -11.33 -6.56 22.38
N VAL A 26 -10.10 -6.59 22.87
CA VAL A 26 -8.92 -6.23 22.11
C VAL A 26 -8.60 -7.24 21.02
N ARG A 27 -7.90 -6.80 19.96
CA ARG A 27 -7.39 -7.71 18.93
C ARG A 27 -6.38 -8.69 19.54
N PRO A 28 -6.31 -9.93 19.04
CA PRO A 28 -5.41 -10.95 19.59
C PRO A 28 -3.94 -10.53 19.42
N GLU A 29 -3.16 -10.73 20.45
CA GLU A 29 -1.70 -10.54 20.45
C GLU A 29 -1.02 -11.62 19.61
N TYR A 30 0.28 -11.42 19.32
CA TYR A 30 1.06 -12.35 18.49
C TYR A 30 1.01 -13.79 18.98
N GLU A 31 1.20 -14.04 20.30
CA GLU A 31 1.19 -15.38 20.89
C GLU A 31 -0.17 -16.07 20.74
N THR A 32 -1.25 -15.32 20.89
CA THR A 32 -2.61 -15.83 20.68
C THR A 32 -2.82 -16.22 19.23
N ARG A 33 -2.33 -15.38 18.27
CA ARG A 33 -2.40 -15.71 16.85
C ARG A 33 -1.52 -16.89 16.48
N LEU A 34 -0.35 -17.01 17.10
CA LEU A 34 0.57 -18.13 16.88
C LEU A 34 -0.09 -19.45 17.29
N SER A 35 -0.73 -19.48 18.48
CA SER A 35 -1.46 -20.64 18.97
C SER A 35 -2.65 -20.98 18.06
N ALA A 36 -3.41 -19.98 17.62
CA ALA A 36 -4.52 -20.17 16.69
C ALA A 36 -4.05 -20.70 15.33
N ALA A 37 -2.91 -20.21 14.82
CA ALA A 37 -2.33 -20.67 13.57
C ALA A 37 -1.99 -22.17 13.62
N ALA A 38 -1.41 -22.64 14.73
CA ALA A 38 -1.11 -24.07 14.93
C ALA A 38 -2.37 -24.94 14.88
N VAL A 39 -3.48 -24.47 15.46
CA VAL A 39 -4.78 -25.18 15.43
C VAL A 39 -5.39 -25.19 14.03
N LEU A 40 -5.17 -24.13 13.25
CA LEU A 40 -5.73 -23.97 11.90
C LEU A 40 -4.89 -24.65 10.80
N ALA A 41 -3.65 -25.06 11.09
CA ALA A 41 -2.76 -25.69 10.12
C ALA A 41 -3.38 -26.88 9.35
N PRO A 42 -4.21 -27.77 9.97
CA PRO A 42 -4.85 -28.88 9.26
C PRO A 42 -5.83 -28.44 8.16
N GLN A 43 -6.28 -27.19 8.14
CA GLN A 43 -7.15 -26.66 7.07
C GLN A 43 -6.39 -26.40 5.77
N PHE A 44 -5.06 -26.33 5.83
CA PHE A 44 -4.18 -26.17 4.67
C PHE A 44 -3.72 -27.53 4.17
N ARG A 45 -3.59 -27.68 2.86
CA ARG A 45 -3.10 -28.91 2.25
C ARG A 45 -1.68 -29.24 2.74
N GLY A 46 -1.47 -30.45 3.25
CA GLY A 46 -0.21 -30.87 3.84
C GLY A 46 0.02 -30.40 5.28
N GLY A 47 -0.98 -29.77 5.92
CA GLY A 47 -0.90 -29.38 7.33
C GLY A 47 -1.08 -30.56 8.29
N GLU A 48 -1.92 -31.55 7.92
CA GLU A 48 -2.02 -32.81 8.65
C GLU A 48 -0.75 -33.62 8.45
N GLY A 49 -0.01 -33.90 9.53
CA GLY A 49 1.22 -34.69 9.49
C GLY A 49 2.47 -33.92 9.03
N ALA A 50 2.41 -32.60 8.95
CA ALA A 50 3.58 -31.78 8.65
C ALA A 50 4.64 -31.90 9.77
N SER A 51 5.92 -31.74 9.40
CA SER A 51 7.01 -31.73 10.38
C SER A 51 6.88 -30.57 11.36
N ALA A 52 7.44 -30.72 12.56
CA ALA A 52 7.42 -29.66 13.59
C ALA A 52 8.04 -28.35 13.08
N GLU A 53 9.08 -28.43 12.24
CA GLU A 53 9.74 -27.28 11.62
C GLU A 53 8.81 -26.59 10.61
N ALA A 54 8.11 -27.34 9.77
CA ALA A 54 7.15 -26.80 8.80
C ALA A 54 5.97 -26.15 9.50
N LEU A 55 5.44 -26.75 10.57
CA LEU A 55 4.37 -26.18 11.38
C LEU A 55 4.80 -24.90 12.11
N SER A 56 6.03 -24.85 12.62
CA SER A 56 6.58 -23.65 13.27
C SER A 56 6.72 -22.51 12.27
N SER A 57 7.27 -22.77 11.10
CA SER A 57 7.40 -21.79 10.02
C SER A 57 6.02 -21.27 9.57
N PHE A 58 5.08 -22.18 9.29
CA PHE A 58 3.69 -21.85 8.95
C PHE A 58 3.05 -20.96 10.01
N SER A 59 3.12 -21.37 11.28
CA SER A 59 2.47 -20.65 12.38
C SER A 59 3.05 -19.24 12.55
N SER A 60 4.36 -19.10 12.42
CA SER A 60 5.04 -17.80 12.48
C SER A 60 4.64 -16.90 11.33
N SER A 61 4.61 -17.39 10.10
CA SER A 61 4.18 -16.63 8.91
C SER A 61 2.71 -16.25 9.01
N PHE A 62 1.84 -17.17 9.45
CA PHE A 62 0.41 -16.90 9.57
C PHE A 62 0.13 -15.87 10.66
N ALA A 63 0.74 -16.02 11.86
CA ALA A 63 0.59 -15.07 12.95
C ALA A 63 1.14 -13.68 12.56
N GLY A 64 2.28 -13.61 11.88
CA GLY A 64 2.88 -12.37 11.39
C GLY A 64 2.02 -11.71 10.32
N GLY A 65 1.56 -12.50 9.33
CA GLY A 65 0.73 -12.00 8.23
C GLY A 65 -0.66 -11.49 8.66
N THR A 66 -1.19 -11.97 9.78
CA THR A 66 -2.51 -11.60 10.32
C THR A 66 -2.46 -10.55 11.42
N ASP A 67 -1.38 -9.76 11.48
CA ASP A 67 -1.28 -8.69 12.48
C ASP A 67 -2.45 -7.69 12.41
N GLY A 68 -3.02 -7.36 13.59
CA GLY A 68 -4.18 -6.49 13.71
C GLY A 68 -5.51 -7.10 13.26
N MET A 69 -5.55 -8.40 12.87
CA MET A 69 -6.77 -9.10 12.48
C MET A 69 -7.43 -9.80 13.68
N SER A 70 -8.72 -10.15 13.54
CA SER A 70 -9.43 -10.98 14.51
C SER A 70 -9.12 -12.47 14.30
N LEU A 71 -9.37 -13.31 15.32
CA LEU A 71 -9.29 -14.76 15.17
C LEU A 71 -10.28 -15.29 14.13
N GLN A 72 -11.46 -14.64 14.00
CA GLN A 72 -12.43 -15.00 12.95
C GLN A 72 -11.84 -14.81 11.57
N ALA A 73 -11.11 -13.71 11.33
CA ALA A 73 -10.43 -13.50 10.05
C ALA A 73 -9.40 -14.60 9.75
N MET A 74 -8.70 -15.12 10.76
CA MET A 74 -7.79 -16.25 10.57
C MET A 74 -8.54 -17.54 10.19
N VAL A 75 -9.70 -17.79 10.78
CA VAL A 75 -10.58 -18.90 10.39
C VAL A 75 -11.06 -18.73 8.95
N ASP A 76 -11.49 -17.53 8.57
CA ASP A 76 -11.99 -17.24 7.22
C ASP A 76 -10.85 -17.40 6.16
N ILE A 77 -9.63 -16.97 6.48
CA ILE A 77 -8.44 -17.22 5.64
C ILE A 77 -8.17 -18.71 5.47
N SER A 78 -8.30 -19.48 6.55
CA SER A 78 -8.08 -20.94 6.50
C SER A 78 -9.13 -21.64 5.65
N GLN A 79 -10.40 -21.20 5.72
CA GLN A 79 -11.48 -21.71 4.88
C GLN A 79 -11.25 -21.36 3.41
N LEU A 80 -10.80 -20.12 3.12
CA LEU A 80 -10.41 -19.69 1.78
C LEU A 80 -9.29 -20.57 1.23
N ALA A 81 -8.24 -20.79 2.02
CA ALA A 81 -7.10 -21.64 1.64
C ALA A 81 -7.54 -23.07 1.34
N ARG A 82 -8.40 -23.64 2.17
CA ARG A 82 -8.98 -24.98 1.96
C ARG A 82 -9.78 -25.05 0.65
N THR A 83 -10.63 -24.06 0.39
CA THR A 83 -11.47 -24.01 -0.82
C THR A 83 -10.63 -23.92 -2.08
N GLN A 84 -9.50 -23.20 -2.02
CA GLN A 84 -8.57 -23.02 -3.13
C GLN A 84 -7.47 -24.08 -3.21
N GLY A 85 -7.47 -25.06 -2.28
CA GLY A 85 -6.46 -26.12 -2.24
C GLY A 85 -5.04 -25.65 -1.92
N MET A 86 -4.90 -24.52 -1.23
CA MET A 86 -3.61 -23.95 -0.84
C MET A 86 -2.93 -24.80 0.24
N GLY A 87 -1.62 -24.97 0.12
CA GLY A 87 -0.80 -25.70 1.10
C GLY A 87 -0.25 -24.84 2.22
N ILE A 88 0.38 -25.47 3.21
CA ILE A 88 1.03 -24.78 4.35
C ILE A 88 2.14 -23.81 3.88
N HIS A 89 2.74 -24.03 2.72
CA HIS A 89 3.75 -23.13 2.14
C HIS A 89 3.14 -21.93 1.40
N ASP A 90 1.83 -21.95 1.19
CA ASP A 90 1.09 -20.87 0.49
C ASP A 90 0.38 -19.92 1.46
N VAL A 91 0.71 -19.97 2.75
CA VAL A 91 0.03 -19.19 3.81
C VAL A 91 0.06 -17.69 3.55
N ASP A 92 1.17 -17.17 3.07
CA ASP A 92 1.30 -15.75 2.73
C ASP A 92 0.37 -15.35 1.58
N ASP A 93 0.19 -16.24 0.59
CA ASP A 93 -0.78 -16.03 -0.48
C ASP A 93 -2.22 -16.11 0.02
N ALA A 94 -2.54 -17.02 0.93
CA ALA A 94 -3.88 -17.11 1.51
C ALA A 94 -4.24 -15.82 2.27
N VAL A 95 -3.31 -15.32 3.10
CA VAL A 95 -3.46 -14.04 3.80
C VAL A 95 -3.61 -12.89 2.83
N ARG A 96 -2.78 -12.85 1.78
CA ARG A 96 -2.85 -11.84 0.73
C ARG A 96 -4.19 -11.88 -0.01
N CYS A 97 -4.63 -13.06 -0.45
CA CYS A 97 -5.91 -13.22 -1.14
C CYS A 97 -7.07 -12.69 -0.29
N PHE A 98 -7.06 -12.96 1.01
CA PHE A 98 -8.09 -12.47 1.92
C PHE A 98 -8.04 -10.94 2.08
N LYS A 99 -6.83 -10.36 2.27
CA LYS A 99 -6.63 -8.91 2.45
C LYS A 99 -7.03 -8.11 1.21
N VAL A 100 -6.70 -8.63 0.04
CA VAL A 100 -6.78 -7.92 -1.24
C VAL A 100 -8.03 -8.29 -2.03
N GLY A 101 -8.66 -9.43 -1.71
CA GLY A 101 -9.83 -9.93 -2.43
C GLY A 101 -9.53 -10.47 -3.82
N ALA A 102 -8.26 -10.73 -4.16
CA ALA A 102 -7.83 -11.19 -5.47
C ALA A 102 -7.06 -12.52 -5.38
N THR A 103 -7.50 -13.51 -6.15
CA THR A 103 -6.90 -14.84 -6.17
C THR A 103 -5.65 -14.93 -7.04
N GLU A 104 -5.62 -14.20 -8.15
CA GLU A 104 -4.45 -14.14 -9.01
C GLU A 104 -3.38 -13.20 -8.44
N ASN A 105 -2.11 -13.59 -8.59
CA ASN A 105 -0.96 -12.79 -8.20
C ASN A 105 -0.13 -12.39 -9.42
N PRO A 106 -0.33 -11.21 -10.00
CA PRO A 106 0.45 -10.72 -11.14
C PRO A 106 1.95 -10.69 -10.89
N TRP A 107 2.38 -10.47 -9.63
CA TRP A 107 3.80 -10.39 -9.26
C TRP A 107 4.56 -11.70 -9.35
N ARG A 108 3.87 -12.85 -9.27
CA ARG A 108 4.48 -14.19 -9.37
C ARG A 108 4.62 -14.73 -10.80
N LYS A 109 4.12 -14.01 -11.79
CA LYS A 109 4.21 -14.45 -13.19
C LYS A 109 5.68 -14.44 -13.63
N GLU A 110 6.23 -15.59 -14.01
CA GLU A 110 7.65 -15.73 -14.42
C GLU A 110 8.04 -14.76 -15.54
N TYR A 111 7.12 -14.52 -16.48
CA TYR A 111 7.38 -13.58 -17.57
C TYR A 111 7.59 -12.13 -17.08
N LEU A 112 7.16 -11.79 -15.87
CA LEU A 112 7.31 -10.42 -15.33
C LEU A 112 8.80 -10.07 -15.12
N LYS A 113 9.60 -11.03 -14.66
CA LYS A 113 11.06 -10.84 -14.50
C LYS A 113 11.74 -10.50 -15.83
N GLU A 114 11.36 -11.22 -16.89
CA GLU A 114 11.87 -10.95 -18.23
C GLU A 114 11.37 -9.61 -18.80
N LYS A 115 10.10 -9.32 -18.55
CA LYS A 115 9.47 -8.07 -18.96
C LYS A 115 10.14 -6.86 -18.32
N ILE A 116 10.45 -6.94 -17.02
CA ILE A 116 11.17 -5.89 -16.30
C ILE A 116 12.61 -5.74 -16.81
N ARG A 117 13.31 -6.84 -17.15
CA ARG A 117 14.65 -6.75 -17.74
C ARG A 117 14.66 -5.98 -19.06
N LYS A 118 13.63 -6.16 -19.88
CA LYS A 118 13.45 -5.47 -21.18
C LYS A 118 12.82 -4.08 -21.03
N ALA A 119 12.34 -3.75 -19.84
CA ALA A 119 11.61 -2.52 -19.56
C ALA A 119 12.45 -1.25 -19.74
N ARG A 120 13.78 -1.38 -19.58
CA ARG A 120 14.71 -0.24 -19.72
C ARG A 120 14.61 0.40 -21.09
N ASP A 121 14.73 -0.41 -22.13
CA ASP A 121 14.68 0.09 -23.50
C ASP A 121 13.31 0.73 -23.81
N GLN A 122 12.26 0.16 -23.26
CA GLN A 122 10.90 0.67 -23.39
C GLN A 122 10.72 2.00 -22.64
N MET A 123 11.27 2.13 -21.42
CA MET A 123 11.25 3.37 -20.66
C MET A 123 12.07 4.47 -21.36
N ASP A 124 13.29 4.16 -21.77
CA ASP A 124 14.18 5.10 -22.45
C ASP A 124 13.65 5.51 -23.85
N ALA A 125 12.84 4.66 -24.47
CA ALA A 125 12.15 5.00 -25.72
C ALA A 125 11.03 6.03 -25.52
N ARG A 126 10.31 5.96 -24.42
CA ARG A 126 9.18 6.86 -24.10
C ARG A 126 9.62 8.13 -23.37
N VAL A 127 10.53 8.00 -22.41
CA VAL A 127 10.99 9.12 -21.57
C VAL A 127 12.45 9.42 -21.90
N LYS A 128 12.68 10.37 -22.80
CA LYS A 128 14.02 10.71 -23.27
C LYS A 128 14.82 11.47 -22.21
N GLY A 129 16.12 11.18 -22.13
CA GLY A 129 17.05 11.90 -21.27
C GLY A 129 16.98 11.55 -19.77
N GLN A 130 16.10 10.60 -19.35
CA GLN A 130 15.90 10.23 -17.95
C GLN A 130 16.45 8.83 -17.62
N HIS A 131 17.59 8.50 -18.21
CA HIS A 131 18.21 7.17 -18.10
C HIS A 131 18.42 6.71 -16.63
N GLN A 132 18.93 7.60 -15.78
CA GLN A 132 19.17 7.28 -14.36
C GLN A 132 17.87 6.97 -13.61
N ALA A 133 16.80 7.74 -13.86
CA ALA A 133 15.50 7.49 -13.30
C ALA A 133 14.93 6.14 -13.75
N SER A 134 15.09 5.78 -15.04
CA SER A 134 14.69 4.48 -15.60
C SER A 134 15.43 3.34 -14.91
N VAL A 135 16.76 3.44 -14.74
CA VAL A 135 17.59 2.42 -14.07
C VAL A 135 17.14 2.21 -12.62
N LYS A 136 17.02 3.29 -11.84
CA LYS A 136 16.60 3.22 -10.43
C LYS A 136 15.19 2.63 -10.28
N THR A 137 14.27 3.02 -11.17
CA THR A 137 12.91 2.46 -11.19
C THR A 137 12.94 0.95 -11.41
N ILE A 138 13.68 0.48 -12.40
CA ILE A 138 13.82 -0.95 -12.71
C ILE A 138 14.45 -1.72 -11.56
N ASP A 139 15.47 -1.19 -10.92
CA ASP A 139 16.12 -1.81 -9.76
C ASP A 139 15.13 -2.03 -8.59
N ILE A 140 14.30 -1.03 -8.30
CA ILE A 140 13.26 -1.13 -7.26
C ILE A 140 12.24 -2.20 -7.63
N LEU A 141 11.79 -2.24 -8.88
CA LEU A 141 10.85 -3.24 -9.36
C LEU A 141 11.43 -4.66 -9.32
N MET A 142 12.67 -4.83 -9.73
CA MET A 142 13.34 -6.13 -9.69
C MET A 142 13.43 -6.65 -8.25
N ARG A 143 13.81 -5.81 -7.29
CA ARG A 143 13.81 -6.18 -5.86
C ARG A 143 12.41 -6.59 -5.38
N SER A 144 11.39 -5.85 -5.80
CA SER A 144 10.00 -6.15 -5.47
C SER A 144 9.55 -7.52 -5.99
N VAL A 145 9.82 -7.81 -7.26
CA VAL A 145 9.44 -9.09 -7.88
C VAL A 145 10.25 -10.26 -7.32
N MET A 146 11.48 -10.01 -6.87
CA MET A 146 12.31 -11.02 -6.20
C MET A 146 11.93 -11.23 -4.73
N GLY A 147 10.97 -10.47 -4.18
CA GLY A 147 10.60 -10.54 -2.77
C GLY A 147 11.64 -9.97 -1.81
N LEU A 148 12.58 -9.16 -2.31
CA LEU A 148 13.69 -8.61 -1.52
C LEU A 148 13.31 -7.30 -0.79
N THR A 149 12.09 -6.83 -0.94
CA THR A 149 11.60 -5.55 -0.37
C THR A 149 11.28 -5.60 1.11
N GLY A 150 11.46 -6.71 1.79
CA GLY A 150 11.03 -6.89 3.17
C GLY A 150 12.04 -7.50 4.14
N ALA A 151 13.29 -7.74 3.73
CA ALA A 151 14.28 -8.47 4.54
C ALA A 151 14.57 -7.86 5.93
N HIS A 152 14.23 -6.59 6.16
CA HIS A 152 14.39 -5.90 7.45
C HIS A 152 13.07 -5.33 8.02
N ALA A 153 11.91 -5.63 7.40
CA ALA A 153 10.62 -5.12 7.88
C ALA A 153 10.07 -6.04 8.99
N LYS A 154 9.91 -5.50 10.19
CA LYS A 154 9.25 -6.18 11.32
C LYS A 154 7.77 -6.48 11.07
N SER A 155 7.14 -5.85 10.07
CA SER A 155 5.76 -6.07 9.65
C SER A 155 5.73 -6.91 8.39
N GLY A 156 5.38 -8.18 8.52
CA GLY A 156 5.32 -9.14 7.42
C GLY A 156 4.42 -8.68 6.26
N GLY A 157 5.01 -8.32 5.13
CA GLY A 157 4.34 -8.29 3.83
C GLY A 157 3.25 -7.24 3.58
N SER A 158 3.04 -6.27 4.47
CA SER A 158 1.97 -5.28 4.32
C SER A 158 2.38 -4.02 3.53
N ARG A 159 3.67 -3.71 3.45
CA ARG A 159 4.18 -2.50 2.77
C ARG A 159 3.95 -2.53 1.27
N PRO A 160 3.86 -1.34 0.62
CA PRO A 160 3.78 -1.27 -0.85
C PRO A 160 4.93 -2.02 -1.53
N ARG A 161 4.68 -2.57 -2.71
CA ARG A 161 5.68 -3.30 -3.53
C ARG A 161 6.87 -2.44 -3.90
N GLY A 162 6.65 -1.16 -4.11
CA GLY A 162 7.68 -0.18 -4.38
C GLY A 162 7.19 1.21 -4.07
N VAL A 163 8.12 2.06 -3.66
CA VAL A 163 7.87 3.48 -3.46
C VAL A 163 8.92 4.25 -4.26
N LEU A 164 8.45 5.12 -5.13
CA LEU A 164 9.27 5.94 -6.02
C LEU A 164 8.96 7.41 -5.76
N PHE A 165 9.98 8.23 -5.72
CA PHE A 165 9.86 9.67 -5.61
C PHE A 165 10.55 10.33 -6.81
N PHE A 166 9.75 10.94 -7.70
CA PHE A 166 10.25 11.62 -8.89
C PHE A 166 10.29 13.12 -8.66
N ALA A 167 11.46 13.65 -8.37
CA ALA A 167 11.70 15.09 -8.26
C ALA A 167 12.27 15.65 -9.57
N GLY A 168 11.80 16.80 -9.98
CA GLY A 168 12.29 17.45 -11.21
C GLY A 168 11.34 18.53 -11.72
N PRO A 169 11.79 19.36 -12.69
CA PRO A 169 10.95 20.40 -13.28
C PRO A 169 9.73 19.80 -14.00
N THR A 170 8.75 20.64 -14.25
CA THR A 170 7.58 20.27 -15.05
C THR A 170 8.00 19.91 -16.47
N GLY A 171 7.37 18.90 -17.07
CA GLY A 171 7.63 18.52 -18.47
C GLY A 171 8.77 17.53 -18.70
N VAL A 172 9.54 17.14 -17.67
CA VAL A 172 10.65 16.17 -17.83
C VAL A 172 10.22 14.70 -17.94
N GLY A 173 8.93 14.40 -17.89
CA GLY A 173 8.40 13.04 -18.10
C GLY A 173 8.06 12.26 -16.83
N LYS A 174 7.97 12.88 -15.64
CA LYS A 174 7.64 12.19 -14.37
C LYS A 174 6.36 11.35 -14.47
N THR A 175 5.28 11.96 -14.94
CA THR A 175 3.96 11.30 -15.10
C THR A 175 4.00 10.25 -16.21
N GLU A 176 4.73 10.50 -17.30
CA GLU A 176 4.88 9.53 -18.40
C GLU A 176 5.67 8.29 -17.94
N LEU A 177 6.67 8.48 -17.08
CA LEU A 177 7.42 7.37 -16.50
C LEU A 177 6.49 6.47 -15.64
N ALA A 178 5.59 7.06 -14.85
CA ALA A 178 4.62 6.32 -14.06
C ALA A 178 3.61 5.54 -14.93
N LYS A 179 3.13 6.12 -16.03
CA LYS A 179 2.27 5.42 -17.00
C LYS A 179 2.99 4.26 -17.68
N THR A 180 4.22 4.51 -18.15
CA THR A 180 5.06 3.47 -18.77
C THR A 180 5.31 2.32 -17.80
N LEU A 181 5.57 2.64 -16.53
CA LEU A 181 5.71 1.66 -15.46
C LEU A 181 4.46 0.79 -15.32
N THR A 182 3.27 1.40 -15.35
CA THR A 182 1.99 0.69 -15.25
C THR A 182 1.81 -0.30 -16.39
N GLU A 183 2.10 0.12 -17.62
CA GLU A 183 2.00 -0.75 -18.80
C GLU A 183 3.00 -1.91 -18.74
N ILE A 184 4.22 -1.67 -18.27
CA ILE A 184 5.22 -2.72 -18.08
C ILE A 184 4.76 -3.74 -17.05
N LEU A 185 4.26 -3.30 -15.89
CA LEU A 185 3.88 -4.19 -14.80
C LEU A 185 2.60 -4.98 -15.11
N PHE A 186 1.56 -4.28 -15.50
CA PHE A 186 0.21 -4.85 -15.55
C PHE A 186 -0.31 -5.05 -16.98
N GLY A 187 0.28 -4.37 -17.97
CA GLY A 187 -0.17 -4.45 -19.37
C GLY A 187 -1.55 -3.82 -19.61
N ASP A 188 -2.04 -3.04 -18.66
CA ASP A 188 -3.36 -2.41 -18.69
C ASP A 188 -3.28 -1.01 -18.08
N GLU A 189 -3.60 0.00 -18.89
CA GLU A 189 -3.61 1.40 -18.45
C GLU A 189 -4.61 1.65 -17.32
N ARG A 190 -5.65 0.82 -17.19
CA ARG A 190 -6.62 0.91 -16.08
C ARG A 190 -6.01 0.61 -14.71
N ALA A 191 -4.85 -0.02 -14.66
CA ALA A 191 -4.08 -0.22 -13.43
C ALA A 191 -3.36 1.07 -12.95
N TYR A 192 -3.49 2.18 -13.68
CA TYR A 192 -2.97 3.49 -13.31
C TYR A 192 -4.02 4.32 -12.57
N ILE A 193 -3.68 4.72 -11.35
CA ILE A 193 -4.53 5.58 -10.50
C ILE A 193 -3.75 6.87 -10.25
N ARG A 194 -4.32 8.02 -10.57
CA ARG A 194 -3.68 9.33 -10.37
C ARG A 194 -4.52 10.19 -9.45
N PHE A 195 -3.85 10.80 -8.47
CA PHE A 195 -4.37 11.86 -7.63
C PHE A 195 -3.50 13.10 -7.81
N ASP A 196 -4.09 14.19 -8.26
CA ASP A 196 -3.44 15.50 -8.33
C ASP A 196 -3.56 16.17 -6.96
N MET A 197 -2.43 16.35 -6.27
CA MET A 197 -2.45 16.86 -4.90
C MET A 197 -2.83 18.33 -4.80
N SER A 198 -2.80 19.06 -5.92
CA SER A 198 -3.34 20.43 -5.95
C SER A 198 -4.85 20.50 -5.66
N GLU A 199 -5.59 19.43 -5.99
CA GLU A 199 -7.02 19.32 -5.67
C GLU A 199 -7.29 19.01 -4.19
N PHE A 200 -6.25 18.64 -3.43
CA PHE A 200 -6.31 18.25 -2.03
C PHE A 200 -5.49 19.19 -1.12
N ALA A 201 -5.33 20.43 -1.54
CA ALA A 201 -4.64 21.47 -0.76
C ALA A 201 -5.45 21.95 0.46
N GLU A 202 -6.77 21.89 0.37
CA GLU A 202 -7.68 22.33 1.43
C GLU A 202 -8.06 21.19 2.39
N GLU A 203 -8.33 21.52 3.65
CA GLU A 203 -8.64 20.53 4.68
C GLU A 203 -9.87 19.68 4.35
N HIS A 204 -10.94 20.28 3.83
CA HIS A 204 -12.15 19.56 3.44
C HIS A 204 -11.94 18.65 2.24
N ALA A 205 -11.04 18.98 1.34
CA ALA A 205 -10.67 18.11 0.21
C ALA A 205 -9.92 16.87 0.71
N SER A 206 -9.17 16.97 1.81
CA SER A 206 -8.52 15.82 2.45
C SER A 206 -9.53 14.77 2.90
N ALA A 207 -10.70 15.18 3.39
CA ALA A 207 -11.78 14.27 3.76
C ALA A 207 -12.37 13.53 2.54
N ARG A 208 -12.37 14.14 1.37
CA ARG A 208 -12.76 13.47 0.11
C ARG A 208 -11.80 12.33 -0.24
N LEU A 209 -10.50 12.56 -0.09
CA LEU A 209 -9.48 11.54 -0.40
C LEU A 209 -9.51 10.38 0.60
N LEU A 210 -9.60 10.67 1.90
CA LEU A 210 -9.47 9.71 2.99
C LEU A 210 -10.80 9.19 3.54
N GLY A 211 -11.93 9.76 3.13
CA GLY A 211 -13.26 9.54 3.70
C GLY A 211 -13.60 10.51 4.81
N ALA A 212 -14.83 11.04 4.76
CA ALA A 212 -15.35 11.94 5.77
C ALA A 212 -15.64 11.22 7.10
N PRO A 213 -15.50 11.89 8.25
CA PRO A 213 -15.90 11.33 9.54
C PRO A 213 -17.43 11.17 9.63
N PRO A 214 -17.93 10.35 10.57
CA PRO A 214 -19.37 10.17 10.79
C PRO A 214 -20.10 11.51 10.99
N GLY A 215 -21.24 11.65 10.34
CA GLY A 215 -22.07 12.84 10.42
C GLY A 215 -21.73 13.97 9.45
N TYR A 216 -20.67 13.85 8.68
CA TYR A 216 -20.31 14.82 7.64
C TYR A 216 -20.79 14.36 6.25
N VAL A 217 -21.02 15.36 5.38
CA VAL A 217 -21.38 15.11 3.97
C VAL A 217 -20.28 14.29 3.29
N GLY A 218 -20.67 13.21 2.59
CA GLY A 218 -19.72 12.32 1.93
C GLY A 218 -19.27 11.12 2.78
N TYR A 219 -19.72 10.97 4.03
CA TYR A 219 -19.38 9.83 4.89
C TYR A 219 -19.68 8.49 4.22
N GLU A 220 -20.87 8.33 3.65
CA GLU A 220 -21.28 7.06 3.01
C GLU A 220 -20.51 6.73 1.72
N ALA A 221 -19.96 7.72 1.05
CA ALA A 221 -19.16 7.51 -0.16
C ALA A 221 -17.81 6.85 0.13
N GLY A 222 -17.27 7.01 1.37
CA GLY A 222 -15.91 6.59 1.73
C GLY A 222 -14.84 7.46 1.09
N GLY A 223 -13.58 7.07 1.25
CA GLY A 223 -12.47 7.81 0.65
C GLY A 223 -12.21 7.42 -0.81
N GLU A 224 -11.90 8.39 -1.65
CA GLU A 224 -11.55 8.14 -3.06
C GLU A 224 -10.34 7.21 -3.18
N LEU A 225 -9.32 7.39 -2.34
CA LEU A 225 -8.12 6.56 -2.32
C LEU A 225 -8.45 5.13 -1.90
N THR A 226 -9.20 4.95 -0.81
CA THR A 226 -9.56 3.60 -0.31
C THR A 226 -10.45 2.86 -1.31
N ASN A 227 -11.40 3.54 -1.93
CA ASN A 227 -12.28 2.95 -2.95
C ASN A 227 -11.49 2.54 -4.20
N SER A 228 -10.57 3.40 -4.67
CA SER A 228 -9.74 3.12 -5.84
C SER A 228 -8.83 1.90 -5.63
N VAL A 229 -8.20 1.80 -4.45
CA VAL A 229 -7.33 0.66 -4.11
C VAL A 229 -8.12 -0.62 -3.92
N LYS A 230 -9.32 -0.57 -3.31
CA LYS A 230 -10.21 -1.75 -3.22
C LYS A 230 -10.60 -2.29 -4.59
N GLN A 231 -10.91 -1.40 -5.54
CA GLN A 231 -11.29 -1.80 -6.89
C GLN A 231 -10.11 -2.32 -7.70
N ARG A 232 -8.91 -1.78 -7.49
CA ARG A 232 -7.70 -2.07 -8.25
C ARG A 232 -6.49 -2.21 -7.33
N PRO A 233 -6.40 -3.30 -6.59
CA PRO A 233 -5.29 -3.50 -5.64
C PRO A 233 -3.93 -3.63 -6.35
N PHE A 234 -3.90 -4.20 -7.55
CA PHE A 234 -2.72 -4.28 -8.40
C PHE A 234 -2.65 -3.04 -9.29
N SER A 235 -2.03 -1.99 -8.78
CA SER A 235 -2.01 -0.69 -9.46
C SER A 235 -0.71 0.07 -9.22
N VAL A 236 -0.44 1.02 -10.10
CA VAL A 236 0.50 2.12 -9.84
C VAL A 236 -0.32 3.32 -9.39
N ILE A 237 -0.07 3.79 -8.20
CA ILE A 237 -0.76 4.94 -7.61
C ILE A 237 0.19 6.13 -7.67
N LEU A 238 -0.18 7.13 -8.46
CA LEU A 238 0.55 8.38 -8.59
C LEU A 238 -0.08 9.47 -7.73
N PHE A 239 0.68 10.02 -6.82
CA PHE A 239 0.38 11.26 -6.11
C PHE A 239 1.21 12.38 -6.76
N ASP A 240 0.55 13.17 -7.62
CA ASP A 240 1.19 14.19 -8.44
C ASP A 240 1.27 15.51 -7.66
N GLU A 241 2.43 16.17 -7.67
CA GLU A 241 2.71 17.44 -6.98
C GLU A 241 2.45 17.37 -5.46
N ILE A 242 3.10 16.39 -4.81
CA ILE A 242 2.90 16.09 -3.37
C ILE A 242 3.08 17.29 -2.45
N GLU A 243 3.92 18.24 -2.82
CA GLU A 243 4.16 19.48 -2.09
C GLU A 243 2.93 20.39 -1.96
N LYS A 244 1.91 20.19 -2.80
CA LYS A 244 0.65 20.95 -2.76
C LYS A 244 -0.38 20.32 -1.83
N ALA A 245 -0.14 19.09 -1.36
CA ALA A 245 -1.06 18.40 -0.47
C ALA A 245 -1.20 19.11 0.87
N HIS A 246 -2.41 19.10 1.44
CA HIS A 246 -2.60 19.57 2.80
C HIS A 246 -1.71 18.77 3.79
N PRO A 247 -1.05 19.40 4.79
CA PRO A 247 -0.12 18.72 5.70
C PRO A 247 -0.67 17.46 6.38
N ARG A 248 -1.96 17.46 6.73
CA ARG A 248 -2.62 16.27 7.32
C ARG A 248 -2.61 15.03 6.43
N LEU A 249 -2.51 15.19 5.10
CA LEU A 249 -2.38 14.07 4.17
C LEU A 249 -0.99 13.45 4.25
N LEU A 250 0.05 14.25 4.48
CA LEU A 250 1.42 13.75 4.57
C LEU A 250 1.58 12.74 5.70
N ASP A 251 0.95 12.97 6.87
CA ASP A 251 0.94 12.01 7.98
C ASP A 251 0.27 10.68 7.59
N LYS A 252 -0.80 10.75 6.78
CA LYS A 252 -1.47 9.54 6.29
C LYS A 252 -0.64 8.79 5.24
N PHE A 253 0.10 9.50 4.40
CA PHE A 253 1.04 8.87 3.48
C PHE A 253 2.18 8.17 4.23
N LEU A 254 2.73 8.77 5.29
CA LEU A 254 3.71 8.11 6.15
C LEU A 254 3.14 6.80 6.72
N GLN A 255 1.90 6.82 7.23
CA GLN A 255 1.22 5.61 7.70
C GLN A 255 1.11 4.54 6.61
N ILE A 256 0.74 4.93 5.38
CA ILE A 256 0.66 3.99 4.24
C ILE A 256 2.05 3.37 3.95
N LEU A 257 3.10 4.18 4.00
CA LEU A 257 4.46 3.74 3.70
C LEU A 257 5.04 2.82 4.79
N GLU A 258 4.67 3.04 6.05
CA GLU A 258 5.16 2.26 7.19
C GLU A 258 4.32 1.00 7.44
N ASP A 259 2.99 1.16 7.57
CA ASP A 259 2.06 0.09 7.90
C ASP A 259 1.53 -0.65 6.67
N GLY A 260 1.63 -0.05 5.48
CA GLY A 260 1.09 -0.59 4.24
C GLY A 260 -0.43 -0.66 4.18
N ARG A 261 -1.12 0.10 5.03
CA ARG A 261 -2.58 0.11 5.12
C ARG A 261 -3.11 1.51 5.44
N LEU A 262 -4.35 1.74 5.04
CA LEU A 262 -5.10 2.95 5.39
C LEU A 262 -6.52 2.55 5.81
N THR A 263 -6.99 3.14 6.90
CA THR A 263 -8.39 3.01 7.34
C THR A 263 -9.11 4.32 7.08
N ASP A 264 -10.21 4.26 6.34
CA ASP A 264 -11.02 5.44 6.00
C ASP A 264 -11.95 5.89 7.16
N GLY A 265 -12.68 6.97 6.93
CA GLY A 265 -13.62 7.53 7.92
C GLY A 265 -14.76 6.57 8.30
N ARG A 266 -15.10 5.58 7.47
CA ARG A 266 -16.09 4.53 7.78
C ARG A 266 -15.49 3.38 8.60
N GLY A 267 -14.16 3.35 8.74
CA GLY A 267 -13.41 2.29 9.37
C GLY A 267 -13.11 1.11 8.42
N ASP A 268 -13.27 1.30 7.11
CA ASP A 268 -12.85 0.35 6.10
C ASP A 268 -11.34 0.42 5.92
N THR A 269 -10.66 -0.72 6.03
CA THR A 269 -9.21 -0.79 5.86
C THR A 269 -8.85 -1.34 4.49
N VAL A 270 -7.93 -0.68 3.81
CA VAL A 270 -7.33 -1.13 2.54
C VAL A 270 -5.84 -1.36 2.71
N TYR A 271 -5.31 -2.28 1.92
CA TYR A 271 -3.90 -2.67 1.94
C TYR A 271 -3.22 -2.29 0.62
N PHE A 272 -2.02 -1.74 0.74
CA PHE A 272 -1.20 -1.28 -0.40
C PHE A 272 -0.11 -2.29 -0.79
N SER A 273 -0.12 -3.48 -0.19
CA SER A 273 0.90 -4.52 -0.40
C SER A 273 1.04 -4.99 -1.85
N GLU A 274 0.06 -4.73 -2.69
CA GLU A 274 0.08 -5.12 -4.10
C GLU A 274 0.26 -3.94 -5.05
N SER A 275 0.37 -2.72 -4.52
CA SER A 275 0.51 -1.49 -5.29
C SER A 275 1.95 -0.99 -5.33
N VAL A 276 2.30 -0.26 -6.37
CA VAL A 276 3.49 0.59 -6.43
C VAL A 276 3.04 2.03 -6.24
N ILE A 277 3.66 2.75 -5.32
CA ILE A 277 3.37 4.16 -5.05
C ILE A 277 4.43 5.02 -5.70
N VAL A 278 3.97 6.04 -6.42
CA VAL A 278 4.82 7.04 -7.06
C VAL A 278 4.41 8.41 -6.57
N PHE A 279 5.35 9.15 -6.03
CA PHE A 279 5.18 10.57 -5.72
C PHE A 279 5.92 11.40 -6.77
N THR A 280 5.33 12.50 -7.20
CA THR A 280 6.06 13.51 -7.98
C THR A 280 6.15 14.80 -7.21
N SER A 281 7.21 15.55 -7.44
CA SER A 281 7.43 16.84 -6.82
C SER A 281 8.25 17.77 -7.71
N ASN A 282 8.02 19.06 -7.56
CA ASN A 282 8.84 20.14 -8.11
C ASN A 282 9.69 20.82 -7.02
N LEU A 283 9.71 20.30 -5.79
CA LEU A 283 10.52 20.81 -4.70
C LEU A 283 12.02 20.73 -5.01
N GLY A 284 12.78 21.71 -4.54
CA GLY A 284 14.22 21.81 -4.76
C GLY A 284 14.63 22.30 -6.14
N ILE A 285 13.68 22.36 -7.10
CA ILE A 285 13.94 22.83 -8.46
C ILE A 285 14.08 24.35 -8.51
N PHE A 286 13.31 25.03 -7.68
CA PHE A 286 13.39 26.47 -7.49
C PHE A 286 13.65 26.78 -6.02
N VAL A 287 14.46 27.79 -5.78
CA VAL A 287 14.71 28.36 -4.45
C VAL A 287 14.40 29.85 -4.49
N GLU A 288 14.10 30.45 -3.36
CA GLU A 288 13.99 31.90 -3.23
C GLU A 288 15.36 32.46 -2.92
N ASP A 289 15.76 33.51 -3.63
CA ASP A 289 16.99 34.26 -3.34
C ASP A 289 16.80 35.20 -2.14
N GLU A 290 17.86 35.94 -1.76
CA GLU A 290 17.83 36.89 -0.65
C GLU A 290 16.81 38.03 -0.84
N ASN A 291 16.34 38.24 -2.06
CA ASN A 291 15.36 39.27 -2.40
C ASN A 291 13.92 38.70 -2.49
N GLY A 292 13.73 37.38 -2.26
CA GLY A 292 12.47 36.69 -2.39
C GLY A 292 12.10 36.37 -3.86
N GLU A 293 13.04 36.50 -4.80
CA GLU A 293 12.82 36.10 -6.18
C GLU A 293 13.04 34.59 -6.36
N ARG A 294 12.14 33.96 -7.13
CA ARG A 294 12.19 32.53 -7.39
C ARG A 294 13.21 32.24 -8.50
N ILE A 295 14.37 31.70 -8.11
CA ILE A 295 15.45 31.32 -9.04
C ILE A 295 15.49 29.81 -9.26
N GLN A 296 15.90 29.40 -10.45
CA GLN A 296 16.04 27.98 -10.79
C GLN A 296 17.31 27.41 -10.16
N ASN A 297 17.15 26.49 -9.20
CA ASN A 297 18.22 25.82 -8.47
C ASN A 297 18.81 24.63 -9.25
N VAL A 298 17.96 23.92 -10.01
CA VAL A 298 18.34 22.74 -10.80
C VAL A 298 18.18 23.07 -12.28
N ARG A 299 19.23 22.84 -13.06
CA ARG A 299 19.25 23.06 -14.50
C ARG A 299 19.24 21.72 -15.26
N PRO A 300 18.73 21.68 -16.51
CA PRO A 300 18.72 20.46 -17.32
C PRO A 300 20.10 19.83 -17.55
N GLU A 301 21.14 20.65 -17.56
CA GLU A 301 22.54 20.28 -17.75
C GLU A 301 23.26 19.83 -16.47
N ASP A 302 22.66 20.03 -15.30
CA ASP A 302 23.30 19.67 -14.02
C ASP A 302 23.51 18.15 -13.94
N PRO A 303 24.70 17.68 -13.50
CA PRO A 303 24.95 16.26 -13.24
C PRO A 303 23.97 15.69 -12.23
N TYR A 304 23.60 14.41 -12.39
CA TYR A 304 22.63 13.73 -11.51
C TYR A 304 22.98 13.88 -10.01
N GLU A 305 24.26 13.76 -9.66
CA GLU A 305 24.75 13.85 -8.29
C GLU A 305 24.53 15.24 -7.66
N GLU A 306 24.68 16.31 -8.47
CA GLU A 306 24.36 17.67 -8.04
C GLU A 306 22.85 17.87 -7.89
N VAL A 307 22.06 17.36 -8.81
CA VAL A 307 20.60 17.40 -8.74
C VAL A 307 20.12 16.68 -7.47
N GLU A 308 20.65 15.50 -7.19
CA GLU A 308 20.30 14.75 -5.98
C GLU A 308 20.63 15.52 -4.71
N ALA A 309 21.80 16.19 -4.65
CA ALA A 309 22.21 17.00 -3.51
C ALA A 309 21.35 18.26 -3.30
N LYS A 310 20.89 18.87 -4.40
CA LYS A 310 20.04 20.08 -4.37
C LYS A 310 18.58 19.79 -3.99
N VAL A 311 18.12 18.56 -4.20
CA VAL A 311 16.72 18.15 -3.95
C VAL A 311 16.56 17.47 -2.60
N ARG A 312 17.61 16.90 -2.03
CA ARG A 312 17.62 16.35 -0.66
C ARG A 312 17.57 17.45 0.39
#